data_dbc44a1ac0722bbf4438339e7504e3a3
#
_entry.id   dbc44a1ac0722bbf4438339e7504e3a3
#
_cell.length_a   1.000
_cell.length_b   1.000
_cell.length_c   1.000
_cell.angle_alpha   90.00
_cell.angle_beta   90.00
_cell.angle_gamma   90.00
#
_symmetry.space_group_name_H-M   'P 1'
#
loop_
_entity.id
_entity.type
_entity.pdbx_description
1 polymer ?
#
loop_
_entity_poly.entity_id
_entity_poly.type
_entity_poly.pdbx_seq_one_letter_code
_entity_poly.pdbx_strand_id
1 'polypeptide(L)'
;EMCIRDSRRLYTLPEYNLKRMSAVFHEINLRPQINISHLSETACLSSKQFGRIFADYVGTTPKEFIRIIRMQRALSMLQQDATIPFVQVAYECGFSDQSHMIKEFKLFSGYTPAEYLSVCAPYSDYFSEL
;
A
#
# COMPACT_ATOMS: atom_id res chain seq x y z
N GLU A 1 2.61 -3.82 -35.12
CA GLU A 1 1.53 -2.95 -34.67
C GLU A 1 1.24 -3.05 -33.17
N MET A 2 1.34 -4.25 -32.59
CA MET A 2 1.14 -4.43 -31.16
C MET A 2 2.18 -3.69 -30.33
N CYS A 3 3.45 -3.70 -30.73
CA CYS A 3 4.52 -2.99 -30.01
C CYS A 3 4.37 -1.47 -30.09
N ILE A 4 3.89 -0.96 -31.21
CA ILE A 4 3.64 0.48 -31.40
C ILE A 4 2.43 0.92 -30.56
N ARG A 5 1.39 0.07 -30.45
CA ARG A 5 0.23 0.34 -29.60
C ARG A 5 0.62 0.34 -28.12
N ASP A 6 1.49 -0.58 -27.72
CA ASP A 6 1.95 -0.65 -26.33
C ASP A 6 2.85 0.52 -25.97
N SER A 7 3.75 0.92 -26.90
CA SER A 7 4.57 2.12 -26.72
C SER A 7 3.72 3.39 -26.63
N ARG A 8 2.68 3.50 -27.45
CA ARG A 8 1.73 4.63 -27.40
C ARG A 8 0.90 4.63 -26.13
N ARG A 9 0.55 3.45 -25.59
CA ARG A 9 -0.13 3.34 -24.29
C ARG A 9 0.74 3.82 -23.15
N LEU A 10 2.05 3.57 -23.20
CA LEU A 10 2.99 4.02 -22.18
C LEU A 10 3.22 5.53 -22.22
N TYR A 11 3.17 6.14 -23.43
CA TYR A 11 3.46 7.56 -23.60
C TYR A 11 2.22 8.45 -23.67
N THR A 12 1.07 7.90 -24.03
CA THR A 12 -0.21 8.62 -24.14
C THR A 12 -1.27 7.92 -23.34
N LEU A 13 -1.08 7.88 -22.03
CA LEU A 13 -2.10 7.36 -21.12
C LEU A 13 -3.34 8.26 -21.22
N PRO A 14 -4.54 7.70 -21.46
CA PRO A 14 -5.74 8.52 -21.55
C PRO A 14 -5.95 9.35 -20.28
N GLU A 15 -6.23 10.63 -20.45
CA GLU A 15 -6.42 11.55 -19.33
C GLU A 15 -7.48 11.08 -18.34
N TYR A 16 -8.55 10.47 -18.83
CA TYR A 16 -9.59 9.94 -17.96
C TYR A 16 -9.09 8.80 -17.05
N ASN A 17 -8.12 8.00 -17.49
CA ASN A 17 -7.51 6.97 -16.66
C ASN A 17 -6.60 7.57 -15.60
N LEU A 18 -5.88 8.66 -15.91
CA LEU A 18 -5.10 9.39 -14.92
C LEU A 18 -5.99 9.94 -13.80
N LYS A 19 -7.14 10.52 -14.16
CA LYS A 19 -8.12 11.02 -13.19
C LYS A 19 -8.67 9.89 -12.31
N ARG A 20 -8.99 8.73 -12.92
CA ARG A 20 -9.46 7.55 -12.20
C ARG A 20 -8.41 7.06 -11.20
N MET A 21 -7.16 6.97 -11.63
CA MET A 21 -6.07 6.53 -10.75
C MET A 21 -5.81 7.54 -9.64
N SER A 22 -5.86 8.84 -9.92
CA SER A 22 -5.75 9.87 -8.89
C SER A 22 -6.83 9.74 -7.83
N ALA A 23 -8.07 9.49 -8.23
CA ALA A 23 -9.17 9.25 -7.30
C ALA A 23 -8.93 7.99 -6.45
N VAL A 24 -8.43 6.93 -7.04
CA VAL A 24 -8.09 5.68 -6.36
C VAL A 24 -7.00 5.91 -5.32
N PHE A 25 -5.92 6.59 -5.67
CA PHE A 25 -4.84 6.89 -4.73
C PHE A 25 -5.31 7.78 -3.58
N HIS A 26 -6.16 8.74 -3.87
CA HIS A 26 -6.76 9.60 -2.83
C HIS A 26 -7.56 8.75 -1.83
N GLU A 27 -8.39 7.82 -2.31
CA GLU A 27 -9.15 6.91 -1.45
C GLU A 27 -8.25 5.99 -0.62
N ILE A 28 -7.19 5.44 -1.21
CA ILE A 28 -6.23 4.62 -0.48
C ILE A 28 -5.57 5.41 0.65
N ASN A 29 -5.21 6.66 0.41
CA ASN A 29 -4.59 7.52 1.42
C ASN A 29 -5.55 7.90 2.54
N LEU A 30 -6.82 8.12 2.23
CA LEU A 30 -7.83 8.46 3.22
C LEU A 30 -8.27 7.25 4.05
N ARG A 31 -8.37 6.08 3.43
CA ARG A 31 -8.95 4.88 4.03
C ARG A 31 -8.07 3.66 3.78
N PRO A 32 -7.09 3.37 4.64
CA PRO A 32 -6.26 2.18 4.48
C PRO A 32 -7.03 0.86 4.60
N GLN A 33 -8.24 0.90 5.13
CA GLN A 33 -9.11 -0.26 5.29
C GLN A 33 -9.96 -0.56 4.06
N ILE A 34 -9.85 0.25 3.00
CA ILE A 34 -10.64 0.11 1.80
C ILE A 34 -10.34 -1.22 1.09
N ASN A 35 -11.37 -1.85 0.55
CA ASN A 35 -11.19 -3.08 -0.22
C ASN A 35 -11.08 -2.78 -1.73
N ILE A 36 -10.61 -3.78 -2.47
CA ILE A 36 -10.36 -3.63 -3.92
C ILE A 36 -11.67 -3.40 -4.68
N SER A 37 -12.76 -4.03 -4.26
CA SER A 37 -14.08 -3.85 -4.89
C SER A 37 -14.53 -2.40 -4.84
N HIS A 38 -14.34 -1.75 -3.70
CA HIS A 38 -14.67 -0.33 -3.55
C HIS A 38 -13.77 0.55 -4.44
N LEU A 39 -12.50 0.23 -4.56
CA LEU A 39 -11.58 0.97 -5.43
C LEU A 39 -11.98 0.86 -6.90
N SER A 40 -12.41 -0.32 -7.34
CA SER A 40 -12.88 -0.50 -8.72
C SER A 40 -14.15 0.30 -8.99
N GLU A 41 -15.06 0.38 -8.01
CA GLU A 41 -16.25 1.25 -8.09
C GLU A 41 -15.88 2.73 -8.16
N THR A 42 -14.95 3.16 -7.33
CA THR A 42 -14.43 4.54 -7.36
C THR A 42 -13.84 4.89 -8.72
N ALA A 43 -13.15 3.95 -9.35
CA ALA A 43 -12.58 4.12 -10.69
C ALA A 43 -13.63 3.99 -11.81
N CYS A 44 -14.86 3.60 -11.49
CA CYS A 44 -15.92 3.30 -12.47
C CYS A 44 -15.52 2.23 -13.45
N LEU A 45 -14.85 1.19 -12.98
CA LEU A 45 -14.34 0.08 -13.77
C LEU A 45 -14.79 -1.26 -13.17
N SER A 46 -14.86 -2.30 -14.00
CA SER A 46 -14.99 -3.66 -13.49
C SER A 46 -13.72 -4.06 -12.75
N SER A 47 -13.81 -5.04 -11.86
CA SER A 47 -12.63 -5.52 -11.10
C SER A 47 -11.50 -5.96 -12.02
N LYS A 48 -11.83 -6.61 -13.14
CA LYS A 48 -10.84 -7.08 -14.12
C LYS A 48 -10.16 -5.93 -14.85
N GLN A 49 -10.94 -4.96 -15.32
CA GLN A 49 -10.40 -3.76 -15.98
C GLN A 49 -9.57 -2.93 -15.00
N PHE A 50 -10.06 -2.76 -13.79
CA PHE A 50 -9.35 -2.03 -12.74
C PHE A 50 -7.98 -2.65 -12.45
N GLY A 51 -7.92 -3.96 -12.24
CA GLY A 51 -6.65 -4.66 -12.00
C GLY A 51 -5.65 -4.46 -13.12
N ARG A 52 -6.10 -4.55 -14.37
CA ARG A 52 -5.24 -4.37 -15.55
C ARG A 52 -4.73 -2.94 -15.67
N ILE A 53 -5.62 -1.96 -15.58
CA ILE A 53 -5.25 -0.54 -15.70
C ILE A 53 -4.35 -0.13 -14.55
N PHE A 54 -4.66 -0.55 -13.32
CA PHE A 54 -3.84 -0.27 -12.15
C PHE A 54 -2.42 -0.83 -12.32
N ALA A 55 -2.30 -2.08 -12.77
CA ALA A 55 -1.00 -2.70 -12.99
C ALA A 55 -0.19 -1.98 -14.07
N ASP A 56 -0.84 -1.49 -15.13
CA ASP A 56 -0.19 -0.72 -16.18
C ASP A 56 0.39 0.60 -15.65
N TYR A 57 -0.30 1.26 -14.71
CA TYR A 57 0.14 2.55 -14.14
C TYR A 57 1.17 2.38 -13.01
N VAL A 58 1.01 1.37 -12.19
CA VAL A 58 1.76 1.23 -10.92
C VAL A 58 2.85 0.17 -11.02
N GLY A 59 2.68 -0.80 -11.91
CA GLY A 59 3.63 -1.91 -12.08
C GLY A 59 3.37 -3.09 -11.16
N THR A 60 2.33 -3.04 -10.33
CA THR A 60 1.94 -4.13 -9.45
C THR A 60 0.42 -4.19 -9.33
N THR A 61 -0.10 -5.29 -8.77
CA THR A 61 -1.54 -5.43 -8.58
C THR A 61 -2.05 -4.51 -7.47
N PRO A 62 -3.34 -4.13 -7.49
CA PRO A 62 -3.93 -3.35 -6.41
C PRO A 62 -3.76 -4.00 -5.04
N LYS A 63 -3.90 -5.32 -4.97
CA LYS A 63 -3.76 -6.08 -3.72
C LYS A 63 -2.35 -5.94 -3.14
N GLU A 64 -1.33 -6.14 -3.95
CA GLU A 64 0.07 -6.01 -3.52
C GLU A 64 0.39 -4.56 -3.12
N PHE A 65 -0.11 -3.60 -3.87
CA PHE A 65 0.10 -2.19 -3.56
C PHE A 65 -0.49 -1.82 -2.19
N ILE A 66 -1.71 -2.25 -1.90
CA ILE A 66 -2.36 -2.01 -0.61
C ILE A 66 -1.57 -2.67 0.53
N ARG A 67 -1.07 -3.89 0.33
CA ARG A 67 -0.22 -4.57 1.30
C ARG A 67 1.03 -3.77 1.63
N ILE A 68 1.68 -3.22 0.61
CA ILE A 68 2.87 -2.37 0.77
C ILE A 68 2.52 -1.09 1.53
N ILE A 69 1.44 -0.44 1.20
CA ILE A 69 1.00 0.80 1.88
C ILE A 69 0.69 0.55 3.35
N ARG A 70 -0.02 -0.53 3.66
CA ARG A 70 -0.30 -0.91 5.04
C ARG A 70 0.99 -1.15 5.83
N MET A 71 1.94 -1.82 5.22
CA MET A 71 3.23 -2.11 5.84
C MET A 71 4.04 -0.84 6.09
N GLN A 72 4.09 0.06 5.11
CA GLN A 72 4.78 1.35 5.26
C GLN A 72 4.17 2.18 6.39
N ARG A 73 2.85 2.21 6.50
CA ARG A 73 2.16 2.91 7.59
C ARG A 73 2.48 2.31 8.96
N ALA A 74 2.48 0.98 9.04
CA ALA A 74 2.83 0.29 10.29
C ALA A 74 4.26 0.62 10.73
N LEU A 75 5.21 0.56 9.81
CA LEU A 75 6.61 0.94 10.08
C LEU A 75 6.71 2.38 10.55
N SER A 76 6.05 3.31 9.87
CA SER A 76 6.05 4.71 10.23
C SER A 76 5.50 4.96 11.63
N MET A 77 4.38 4.31 11.97
CA MET A 77 3.78 4.43 13.31
C MET A 77 4.71 3.91 14.40
N LEU A 78 5.34 2.75 14.18
CA LEU A 78 6.27 2.15 15.14
C LEU A 78 7.55 2.96 15.29
N GLN A 79 8.01 3.62 14.23
CA GLN A 79 9.17 4.51 14.29
C GLN A 79 8.86 5.80 15.05
N GLN A 80 7.64 6.32 14.94
CA GLN A 80 7.21 7.52 15.65
C GLN A 80 6.94 7.25 17.13
N ASP A 81 6.38 6.10 17.47
CA ASP A 81 6.06 5.70 18.84
C ASP A 81 6.20 4.18 18.99
N ALA A 82 7.34 3.75 19.53
CA ALA A 82 7.63 2.34 19.76
C ALA A 82 6.75 1.72 20.87
N THR A 83 6.04 2.55 21.66
CA THR A 83 5.19 2.10 22.77
C THR A 83 3.73 1.88 22.36
N ILE A 84 3.37 2.22 21.12
CA ILE A 84 1.99 2.08 20.64
C ILE A 84 1.57 0.59 20.65
N PRO A 85 0.37 0.27 21.15
CA PRO A 85 -0.11 -1.12 21.14
C PRO A 85 -0.24 -1.65 19.69
N PHE A 86 0.21 -2.88 19.46
CA PHE A 86 0.16 -3.48 18.13
C PHE A 86 -1.27 -3.62 17.61
N VAL A 87 -2.24 -3.83 18.48
CA VAL A 87 -3.66 -3.89 18.07
C VAL A 87 -4.13 -2.55 17.50
N GLN A 88 -3.64 -1.45 18.04
CA GLN A 88 -3.95 -0.12 17.53
C GLN A 88 -3.29 0.13 16.17
N VAL A 89 -2.03 -0.25 16.01
CA VAL A 89 -1.31 -0.16 14.73
C VAL A 89 -2.04 -0.95 13.66
N ALA A 90 -2.43 -2.18 13.98
CA ALA A 90 -3.17 -3.03 13.04
C ALA A 90 -4.48 -2.38 12.59
N TYR A 91 -5.23 -1.84 13.52
CA TYR A 91 -6.49 -1.16 13.23
C TYR A 91 -6.30 0.07 12.34
N GLU A 92 -5.39 0.97 12.72
CA GLU A 92 -5.18 2.23 12.01
C GLU A 92 -4.56 2.04 10.62
N CYS A 93 -3.76 0.99 10.45
CA CYS A 93 -3.12 0.70 9.16
C CYS A 93 -4.01 -0.11 8.20
N GLY A 94 -5.16 -0.62 8.68
CA GLY A 94 -6.12 -1.32 7.84
C GLY A 94 -5.92 -2.82 7.74
N PHE A 95 -5.18 -3.42 8.68
CA PHE A 95 -5.12 -4.88 8.80
C PHE A 95 -6.41 -5.42 9.41
N SER A 96 -6.76 -6.66 9.08
CA SER A 96 -7.98 -7.29 9.62
C SER A 96 -7.92 -7.49 11.13
N ASP A 97 -6.74 -7.82 11.65
CA ASP A 97 -6.47 -7.99 13.07
C ASP A 97 -4.97 -7.91 13.34
N GLN A 98 -4.58 -8.00 14.63
CA GLN A 98 -3.17 -7.98 15.03
C GLN A 98 -2.40 -9.18 14.46
N SER A 99 -3.01 -10.35 14.42
CA SER A 99 -2.37 -11.56 13.88
C SER A 99 -2.05 -11.40 12.40
N HIS A 100 -2.96 -10.81 11.63
CA HIS A 100 -2.75 -10.50 10.21
C HIS A 100 -1.56 -9.55 10.04
N MET A 101 -1.50 -8.49 10.85
CA MET A 101 -0.38 -7.55 10.83
C MET A 101 0.95 -8.23 11.13
N ILE A 102 1.01 -9.08 12.15
CA ILE A 102 2.23 -9.79 12.53
C ILE A 102 2.72 -10.69 11.39
N LYS A 103 1.81 -11.41 10.74
CA LYS A 103 2.15 -12.27 9.59
C LYS A 103 2.67 -11.46 8.41
N GLU A 104 2.00 -10.39 8.07
CA GLU A 104 2.42 -9.52 6.97
C GLU A 104 3.76 -8.84 7.28
N PHE A 105 3.95 -8.38 8.50
CA PHE A 105 5.19 -7.77 8.95
C PHE A 105 6.37 -8.73 8.82
N LYS A 106 6.20 -9.97 9.25
CA LYS A 106 7.22 -11.00 9.14
C LYS A 106 7.51 -11.36 7.69
N LEU A 107 6.48 -11.42 6.84
CA LEU A 107 6.63 -11.73 5.44
C LEU A 107 7.43 -10.66 4.69
N PHE A 108 7.22 -9.38 4.98
CA PHE A 108 7.91 -8.28 4.31
C PHE A 108 9.28 -7.97 4.89
N SER A 109 9.44 -8.03 6.19
CA SER A 109 10.68 -7.61 6.86
C SER A 109 11.57 -8.76 7.34
N GLY A 110 11.02 -9.96 7.45
CA GLY A 110 11.70 -11.09 8.08
C GLY A 110 11.60 -11.09 9.60
N TYR A 111 11.00 -10.06 10.20
CA TYR A 111 10.88 -9.89 11.65
C TYR A 111 9.41 -9.72 12.04
N THR A 112 9.06 -10.17 13.24
CA THR A 112 7.80 -9.73 13.87
C THR A 112 7.93 -8.27 14.29
N PRO A 113 6.82 -7.54 14.56
CA PRO A 113 6.93 -6.16 15.05
C PRO A 113 7.75 -6.03 16.34
N ALA A 114 7.63 -7.00 17.26
CA ALA A 114 8.40 -7.01 18.50
C ALA A 114 9.90 -7.21 18.22
N GLU A 115 10.25 -8.15 17.36
CA GLU A 115 11.64 -8.38 16.94
C GLU A 115 12.21 -7.15 16.22
N TYR A 116 11.44 -6.55 15.35
CA TYR A 116 11.84 -5.34 14.61
C TYR A 116 12.20 -4.21 15.58
N LEU A 117 11.36 -3.95 16.59
CA LEU A 117 11.61 -2.90 17.57
C LEU A 117 12.87 -3.19 18.40
N SER A 118 13.14 -4.46 18.72
CA SER A 118 14.34 -4.82 19.47
C SER A 118 15.64 -4.70 18.65
N VAL A 119 15.57 -5.00 17.34
CA VAL A 119 16.73 -4.98 16.45
C VAL A 119 17.00 -3.57 15.89
N CYS A 120 15.96 -2.83 15.54
CA CYS A 120 16.06 -1.56 14.81
C CYS A 120 15.93 -0.32 15.71
N ALA A 121 15.57 -0.49 17.00
CA ALA A 121 15.48 0.62 17.93
C ALA A 121 16.77 1.46 18.02
N PRO A 122 17.99 0.88 17.97
CA PRO A 122 19.24 1.65 17.96
C PRO A 122 19.42 2.49 16.68
N TYR A 123 18.72 2.13 15.60
CA TYR A 123 18.83 2.83 14.32
C TYR A 123 17.76 3.92 14.15
N SER A 124 16.77 3.99 15.01
CA SER A 124 15.74 5.04 14.96
C SER A 124 16.34 6.43 15.16
N ASP A 125 17.39 6.53 15.96
CA ASP A 125 18.10 7.79 16.19
C ASP A 125 18.89 8.25 14.96
N TYR A 126 19.29 7.34 14.11
CA TYR A 126 20.04 7.64 12.88
C TYR A 126 19.17 8.32 11.81
N PHE A 127 17.89 7.97 11.77
CA PHE A 127 16.95 8.55 10.81
C PHE A 127 16.26 9.82 11.31
N SER A 128 16.29 10.09 12.59
CA SER A 128 15.73 11.31 13.17
C SER A 128 16.63 12.52 13.01
N GLU A 129 17.90 12.33 12.67
CA GLU A 129 18.89 13.40 12.41
C GLU A 129 18.98 13.77 10.91
N LEU A 130 18.28 13.06 10.06
CA LEU A 130 18.20 13.34 8.64
C LEU A 130 16.93 14.11 8.30
#